data_7b4264b60e73466076747f227582f9bd
#
_entry.id   7b4264b60e73466076747f227582f9bd
#
_cell.length_a   1.000
_cell.length_b   1.000
_cell.length_c   1.000
_cell.angle_alpha   90.00
_cell.angle_beta   90.00
_cell.angle_gamma   90.00
#
_symmetry.space_group_name_H-M   'P 1'
#
loop_
_entity.id
_entity.type
_entity.pdbx_description
1 polymer ?
#
loop_
_entity_poly.entity_id
_entity_poly.type
_entity_poly.pdbx_seq_one_letter_code
_entity_poly.pdbx_strand_id
1 'polypeptide(L)'
;VQRTNDRNKQDDLRAMGNLCRFHDIKYDTDLHLRFTAWLKKKEIKWNARTNKNNYYIATQVSLDDVLASLGKLPRLYRIFGLFVLSSGLRTEESIVTFNNHSKICNNGIMEMFWDRKTKKTNAVYCHPSLHGLLTLKVNKTGIRRNMKSSILGCELRYLRKLNYTINATKIDPLLAEFMQGRRGNVSQRHYFLPLMSNNRKKWVRVWNRIM
;
A
#
# COMPACT_ATOMS: atom_id res chain seq x y z
N VAL A 1 -16.48 8.03 28.32
CA VAL A 1 -16.42 6.93 27.35
C VAL A 1 -15.09 6.26 27.48
N GLN A 2 -15.02 5.11 28.16
CA GLN A 2 -13.79 4.30 28.23
C GLN A 2 -13.57 3.66 26.86
N ARG A 3 -12.64 4.19 26.07
CA ARG A 3 -12.15 3.53 24.85
C ARG A 3 -11.07 2.52 25.24
N THR A 4 -11.32 1.27 24.95
CA THR A 4 -10.48 0.13 25.29
C THR A 4 -9.23 -0.06 24.41
N ASN A 5 -8.97 0.84 23.45
CA ASN A 5 -7.86 0.72 22.51
C ASN A 5 -6.89 1.90 22.66
N ASP A 6 -5.69 1.64 23.19
CA ASP A 6 -4.62 2.63 23.39
C ASP A 6 -4.25 3.42 22.12
N ARG A 7 -4.38 2.81 20.96
CA ARG A 7 -4.10 3.48 19.69
C ARG A 7 -5.11 4.59 19.40
N ASN A 8 -6.39 4.33 19.62
CA ASN A 8 -7.45 5.33 19.43
C ASN A 8 -7.30 6.47 20.44
N LYS A 9 -6.94 6.17 21.68
CA LYS A 9 -6.67 7.16 22.72
C LYS A 9 -5.52 8.11 22.31
N GLN A 10 -4.43 7.58 21.77
CA GLN A 10 -3.32 8.40 21.28
C GLN A 10 -3.69 9.28 20.07
N ASP A 11 -4.50 8.76 19.16
CA ASP A 11 -4.96 9.52 18.00
C ASP A 11 -5.95 10.62 18.42
N ASP A 12 -6.81 10.37 19.39
CA ASP A 12 -7.69 11.37 19.99
C ASP A 12 -6.90 12.50 20.69
N LEU A 13 -5.85 12.16 21.47
CA LEU A 13 -5.00 13.15 22.13
C LEU A 13 -4.21 14.00 21.13
N ARG A 14 -3.78 13.42 20.00
CA ARG A 14 -3.15 14.18 18.90
C ARG A 14 -4.14 15.12 18.22
N ALA A 15 -5.37 14.65 17.99
CA ALA A 15 -6.42 15.49 17.40
C ALA A 15 -6.74 16.68 18.32
N MET A 16 -6.83 16.44 19.63
CA MET A 16 -7.01 17.52 20.62
C MET A 16 -5.81 18.49 20.63
N GLY A 17 -4.58 17.98 20.58
CA GLY A 17 -3.39 18.85 20.49
C GLY A 17 -3.38 19.73 19.25
N ASN A 18 -3.80 19.18 18.09
CA ASN A 18 -3.93 19.96 16.86
C ASN A 18 -5.05 21.00 16.94
N LEU A 19 -6.17 20.66 17.58
CA LEU A 19 -7.26 21.61 17.82
C LEU A 19 -6.82 22.76 18.73
N CYS A 20 -6.08 22.48 19.80
CA CYS A 20 -5.50 23.50 20.66
C CYS A 20 -4.56 24.43 19.88
N ARG A 21 -3.68 23.90 19.04
CA ARG A 21 -2.80 24.72 18.18
C ARG A 21 -3.59 25.59 17.21
N PHE A 22 -4.64 25.05 16.61
CA PHE A 22 -5.49 25.84 15.71
C PHE A 22 -6.15 26.99 16.47
N HIS A 23 -6.64 26.73 17.70
CA HIS A 23 -7.23 27.74 18.56
C HIS A 23 -6.20 28.81 18.93
N ASP A 24 -4.98 28.43 19.29
CA ASP A 24 -3.90 29.37 19.61
C ASP A 24 -3.58 30.30 18.45
N ILE A 25 -3.46 29.76 17.24
CA ILE A 25 -3.21 30.54 16.01
C ILE A 25 -4.36 31.53 15.73
N LYS A 26 -5.59 31.08 15.95
CA LYS A 26 -6.78 31.90 15.61
C LYS A 26 -7.08 32.98 16.63
N TYR A 27 -6.81 32.73 17.91
CA TYR A 27 -7.26 33.57 19.03
C TYR A 27 -6.09 34.09 19.90
N ASP A 28 -4.85 33.84 19.46
CA ASP A 28 -3.63 34.23 20.19
C ASP A 28 -3.62 33.78 21.65
N THR A 29 -3.81 32.48 21.85
CA THR A 29 -3.89 31.84 23.18
C THR A 29 -2.74 30.83 23.36
N ASP A 30 -2.60 30.29 24.58
CA ASP A 30 -1.58 29.29 24.94
C ASP A 30 -2.19 27.91 25.29
N LEU A 31 -3.37 27.62 24.76
CA LEU A 31 -4.14 26.40 25.08
C LEU A 31 -3.35 25.10 24.81
N HIS A 32 -2.59 25.06 23.73
CA HIS A 32 -1.74 23.90 23.40
C HIS A 32 -0.64 23.69 24.45
N LEU A 33 -0.02 24.77 24.92
CA LEU A 33 0.99 24.70 25.96
C LEU A 33 0.40 24.18 27.27
N ARG A 34 -0.75 24.69 27.68
CA ARG A 34 -1.50 24.21 28.87
C ARG A 34 -1.90 22.74 28.74
N PHE A 35 -2.41 22.35 27.58
CA PHE A 35 -2.80 20.97 27.30
C PHE A 35 -1.60 20.01 27.40
N THR A 36 -0.47 20.35 26.83
CA THR A 36 0.75 19.53 26.88
C THR A 36 1.33 19.45 28.31
N ALA A 37 1.31 20.56 29.06
CA ALA A 37 1.72 20.60 30.45
C ALA A 37 0.80 19.72 31.32
N TRP A 38 -0.51 19.76 31.09
CA TRP A 38 -1.46 18.91 31.79
C TRP A 38 -1.24 17.43 31.50
N LEU A 39 -1.00 17.04 30.22
CA LEU A 39 -0.66 15.66 29.84
C LEU A 39 0.61 15.19 30.55
N LYS A 40 1.66 16.05 30.63
CA LYS A 40 2.90 15.75 31.32
C LYS A 40 2.67 15.55 32.83
N LYS A 41 1.90 16.44 33.48
CA LYS A 41 1.53 16.34 34.91
C LYS A 41 0.76 15.04 35.22
N LYS A 42 -0.04 14.55 34.28
CA LYS A 42 -0.81 13.28 34.40
C LYS A 42 -0.03 12.06 33.91
N GLU A 43 1.24 12.20 33.56
CA GLU A 43 2.12 11.15 33.02
C GLU A 43 1.54 10.44 31.78
N ILE A 44 0.65 11.11 31.04
CA ILE A 44 0.01 10.59 29.85
C ILE A 44 0.97 10.71 28.68
N LYS A 45 1.52 9.58 28.22
CA LYS A 45 2.38 9.51 27.04
C LYS A 45 1.51 9.52 25.77
N TRP A 46 1.53 10.62 25.03
CA TRP A 46 0.72 10.82 23.82
C TRP A 46 1.56 10.94 22.52
N ASN A 47 2.85 11.26 22.66
CA ASN A 47 3.79 11.38 21.53
C ASN A 47 4.59 10.10 21.25
N ALA A 48 4.58 9.16 22.15
CA ALA A 48 5.23 7.91 21.91
C ALA A 48 4.45 7.15 20.81
N ARG A 49 4.82 7.35 19.53
CA ARG A 49 4.71 6.20 18.64
C ARG A 49 5.52 5.12 19.34
N THR A 50 4.85 4.19 19.95
CA THR A 50 5.43 2.88 20.15
C THR A 50 5.70 2.38 18.74
N ASN A 51 6.88 2.69 18.21
CA ASN A 51 7.51 1.91 17.18
C ASN A 51 7.78 0.53 17.82
N LYS A 52 6.72 -0.18 18.12
CA LYS A 52 6.78 -1.62 18.09
C LYS A 52 7.14 -1.88 16.64
N ASN A 53 8.42 -2.11 16.44
CA ASN A 53 8.97 -2.50 15.14
C ASN A 53 8.28 -3.80 14.74
N ASN A 54 7.06 -3.69 14.23
CA ASN A 54 6.37 -4.78 13.56
C ASN A 54 7.08 -5.19 12.26
N TYR A 55 8.34 -4.73 12.09
CA TYR A 55 9.21 -5.17 11.01
C TYR A 55 9.48 -6.68 11.09
N TYR A 56 9.53 -7.25 12.31
CA TYR A 56 9.90 -8.65 12.51
C TYR A 56 8.80 -9.65 12.16
N ILE A 57 7.54 -9.32 12.33
CA ILE A 57 6.44 -10.26 12.02
C ILE A 57 6.23 -10.40 10.51
N ALA A 58 6.62 -9.39 9.74
CA ALA A 58 6.45 -9.39 8.28
C ALA A 58 7.51 -10.21 7.52
N THR A 59 8.57 -10.66 8.19
CA THR A 59 9.71 -11.34 7.53
C THR A 59 9.60 -12.86 7.51
N GLN A 60 8.59 -13.43 8.14
CA GLN A 60 8.48 -14.89 8.30
C GLN A 60 7.62 -15.58 7.25
N VAL A 61 6.89 -14.85 6.41
CA VAL A 61 6.05 -15.45 5.38
C VAL A 61 6.80 -15.48 4.06
N SER A 62 7.10 -16.67 3.57
CA SER A 62 7.77 -16.87 2.29
C SER A 62 6.86 -16.53 1.11
N LEU A 63 7.43 -16.31 -0.08
CA LEU A 63 6.66 -16.16 -1.31
C LEU A 63 5.82 -17.41 -1.60
N ASP A 64 6.40 -18.58 -1.37
CA ASP A 64 5.74 -19.87 -1.63
C ASP A 64 4.53 -20.08 -0.72
N ASP A 65 4.63 -19.72 0.57
CA ASP A 65 3.49 -19.75 1.49
C ASP A 65 2.35 -18.82 1.05
N VAL A 66 2.71 -17.63 0.56
CA VAL A 66 1.73 -16.67 0.03
C VAL A 66 1.06 -17.21 -1.21
N LEU A 67 1.82 -17.79 -2.16
CA LEU A 67 1.27 -18.37 -3.38
C LEU A 67 0.37 -19.58 -3.07
N ALA A 68 0.78 -20.45 -2.14
CA ALA A 68 -0.04 -21.57 -1.68
C ALA A 68 -1.36 -21.08 -1.04
N SER A 69 -1.29 -20.01 -0.25
CA SER A 69 -2.48 -19.39 0.37
C SER A 69 -3.41 -18.76 -0.67
N LEU A 70 -2.83 -18.03 -1.65
CA LEU A 70 -3.59 -17.47 -2.77
C LEU A 70 -4.27 -18.57 -3.60
N GLY A 71 -3.60 -19.71 -3.80
CA GLY A 71 -4.13 -20.87 -4.52
C GLY A 71 -5.42 -21.41 -3.91
N LYS A 72 -5.59 -21.32 -2.59
CA LYS A 72 -6.77 -21.79 -1.84
C LYS A 72 -7.96 -20.82 -1.92
N LEU A 73 -7.77 -19.59 -2.41
CA LEU A 73 -8.85 -18.62 -2.49
C LEU A 73 -9.81 -18.90 -3.63
N PRO A 74 -11.08 -18.45 -3.52
CA PRO A 74 -12.00 -18.43 -4.66
C PRO A 74 -11.36 -17.70 -5.85
N ARG A 75 -11.64 -18.17 -7.07
CA ARG A 75 -10.99 -17.72 -8.32
C ARG A 75 -10.84 -16.21 -8.42
N LEU A 76 -11.89 -15.44 -8.13
CA LEU A 76 -11.86 -13.99 -8.19
C LEU A 76 -10.77 -13.38 -7.27
N TYR A 77 -10.73 -13.83 -6.01
CA TYR A 77 -9.79 -13.28 -5.02
C TYR A 77 -8.37 -13.79 -5.23
N ARG A 78 -8.20 -14.99 -5.78
CA ARG A 78 -6.90 -15.50 -6.24
C ARG A 78 -6.34 -14.62 -7.34
N ILE A 79 -7.12 -14.33 -8.39
CA ILE A 79 -6.71 -13.44 -9.49
C ILE A 79 -6.39 -12.05 -8.97
N PHE A 80 -7.24 -11.49 -8.10
CA PHE A 80 -6.99 -10.20 -7.48
C PHE A 80 -5.71 -10.20 -6.62
N GLY A 81 -5.46 -11.25 -5.86
CA GLY A 81 -4.24 -11.40 -5.05
C GLY A 81 -2.98 -11.46 -5.91
N LEU A 82 -2.99 -12.23 -6.99
CA LEU A 82 -1.90 -12.29 -7.97
C LEU A 82 -1.68 -10.92 -8.64
N PHE A 83 -2.77 -10.20 -8.95
CA PHE A 83 -2.69 -8.85 -9.46
C PHE A 83 -2.05 -7.89 -8.46
N VAL A 84 -2.44 -7.90 -7.18
CA VAL A 84 -1.83 -7.09 -6.13
C VAL A 84 -0.36 -7.43 -5.96
N LEU A 85 -0.03 -8.72 -5.95
CA LEU A 85 1.34 -9.21 -5.82
C LEU A 85 2.21 -8.74 -6.98
N SER A 86 1.76 -8.89 -8.22
CA SER A 86 2.55 -8.54 -9.42
C SER A 86 2.64 -7.03 -9.67
N SER A 87 1.58 -6.27 -9.39
CA SER A 87 1.55 -4.82 -9.61
C SER A 87 2.20 -4.02 -8.47
N GLY A 88 2.18 -4.54 -7.25
CA GLY A 88 2.67 -3.84 -6.06
C GLY A 88 1.86 -2.61 -5.65
N LEU A 89 0.62 -2.47 -6.12
CA LEU A 89 -0.28 -1.37 -5.80
C LEU A 89 -0.76 -1.41 -4.33
N ARG A 90 -1.15 -0.27 -3.78
CA ARG A 90 -1.88 -0.22 -2.51
C ARG A 90 -3.26 -0.79 -2.69
N THR A 91 -3.87 -1.31 -1.63
CA THR A 91 -5.19 -1.97 -1.70
C THR A 91 -6.24 -1.13 -2.44
N GLU A 92 -6.37 0.16 -2.12
CA GLU A 92 -7.32 1.06 -2.78
C GLU A 92 -6.96 1.27 -4.27
N GLU A 93 -5.68 1.48 -4.56
CA GLU A 93 -5.18 1.58 -5.92
C GLU A 93 -5.46 0.29 -6.70
N SER A 94 -5.23 -0.87 -6.07
CA SER A 94 -5.48 -2.17 -6.68
C SER A 94 -6.94 -2.38 -7.03
N ILE A 95 -7.87 -2.00 -6.17
CA ILE A 95 -9.31 -2.14 -6.42
C ILE A 95 -9.72 -1.30 -7.64
N VAL A 96 -9.34 -0.03 -7.64
CA VAL A 96 -9.68 0.88 -8.74
C VAL A 96 -9.07 0.39 -10.05
N THR A 97 -7.79 0.03 -10.04
CA THR A 97 -7.06 -0.42 -11.23
C THR A 97 -7.61 -1.74 -11.74
N PHE A 98 -7.84 -2.72 -10.88
CA PHE A 98 -8.42 -4.01 -11.25
C PHE A 98 -9.79 -3.85 -11.91
N ASN A 99 -10.64 -3.00 -11.34
CA ASN A 99 -12.00 -2.79 -11.86
C ASN A 99 -12.07 -1.96 -13.16
N ASN A 100 -10.97 -1.29 -13.53
CA ASN A 100 -10.90 -0.40 -14.70
C ASN A 100 -9.73 -0.72 -15.65
N HIS A 101 -9.09 -1.89 -15.52
CA HIS A 101 -7.86 -2.22 -16.23
C HIS A 101 -7.99 -2.09 -17.75
N SER A 102 -9.12 -2.48 -18.34
CA SER A 102 -9.38 -2.39 -19.77
C SER A 102 -9.28 -0.96 -20.32
N LYS A 103 -9.48 0.06 -19.44
CA LYS A 103 -9.41 1.47 -19.81
C LYS A 103 -8.02 2.07 -19.64
N ILE A 104 -7.15 1.45 -18.83
CA ILE A 104 -5.89 2.03 -18.39
C ILE A 104 -4.66 1.18 -18.75
N CYS A 105 -4.86 -0.06 -19.21
CA CYS A 105 -3.78 -0.93 -19.65
C CYS A 105 -3.40 -0.64 -21.10
N ASN A 106 -2.16 -0.23 -21.32
CA ASN A 106 -1.58 -0.03 -22.64
C ASN A 106 -0.28 -0.85 -22.72
N ASN A 107 -0.19 -1.74 -23.74
CA ASN A 107 1.01 -2.55 -23.99
C ASN A 107 1.62 -3.24 -22.76
N GLY A 108 0.77 -3.67 -21.80
CA GLY A 108 1.17 -4.32 -20.56
C GLY A 108 1.72 -3.38 -19.49
N ILE A 109 1.64 -2.07 -19.71
CA ILE A 109 1.88 -1.02 -18.74
C ILE A 109 0.55 -0.35 -18.44
N MET A 110 0.19 -0.26 -17.17
CA MET A 110 -0.98 0.47 -16.72
C MET A 110 -0.53 1.82 -16.20
N GLU A 111 -0.88 2.87 -16.91
CA GLU A 111 -0.72 4.24 -16.44
C GLU A 111 -1.93 4.66 -15.62
N MET A 112 -1.68 5.37 -14.53
CA MET A 112 -2.72 5.75 -13.58
C MET A 112 -2.70 7.25 -13.33
N PHE A 113 -3.90 7.82 -13.30
CA PHE A 113 -4.13 9.23 -13.02
C PHE A 113 -4.95 9.33 -11.72
N TRP A 114 -4.32 9.89 -10.67
CA TRP A 114 -4.95 10.03 -9.36
C TRP A 114 -5.15 11.50 -9.04
N ASP A 115 -6.34 11.84 -8.63
CA ASP A 115 -6.62 13.16 -8.03
C ASP A 115 -6.23 13.15 -6.54
N ARG A 116 -4.91 13.14 -6.28
CA ARG A 116 -4.35 13.28 -4.94
C ARG A 116 -2.92 13.79 -4.98
N LYS A 117 -2.58 14.59 -3.95
CA LYS A 117 -1.31 15.31 -3.91
C LYS A 117 -0.09 14.44 -3.58
N THR A 118 -0.26 13.35 -2.84
CA THR A 118 0.87 12.62 -2.26
C THR A 118 0.82 11.12 -2.52
N LYS A 119 2.01 10.49 -2.60
CA LYS A 119 2.23 9.03 -2.58
C LYS A 119 1.34 8.25 -3.57
N LYS A 120 1.30 8.70 -4.80
CA LYS A 120 0.57 8.03 -5.87
C LYS A 120 1.51 7.17 -6.71
N THR A 121 1.03 6.02 -7.13
CA THR A 121 1.69 5.20 -8.15
C THR A 121 1.22 5.70 -9.52
N ASN A 122 2.14 5.98 -10.43
CA ASN A 122 1.81 6.55 -11.73
C ASN A 122 1.73 5.49 -12.83
N ALA A 123 2.51 4.42 -12.73
CA ALA A 123 2.48 3.33 -13.69
C ALA A 123 2.92 2.02 -13.03
N VAL A 124 2.36 0.90 -13.47
CA VAL A 124 2.75 -0.46 -13.09
C VAL A 124 2.65 -1.39 -14.27
N TYR A 125 3.33 -2.54 -14.19
CA TYR A 125 3.13 -3.60 -15.18
C TYR A 125 1.84 -4.37 -14.93
N CYS A 126 1.21 -4.81 -16.03
CA CYS A 126 0.16 -5.81 -16.03
C CYS A 126 0.72 -7.11 -16.63
N HIS A 127 0.66 -8.18 -15.85
CA HIS A 127 1.16 -9.47 -16.31
C HIS A 127 0.28 -10.04 -17.41
N PRO A 128 0.85 -10.55 -18.54
CA PRO A 128 0.06 -11.05 -19.66
C PRO A 128 -0.96 -12.13 -19.30
N SER A 129 -0.62 -13.03 -18.35
CA SER A 129 -1.53 -14.08 -17.89
C SER A 129 -2.79 -13.56 -17.19
N LEU A 130 -2.78 -12.31 -16.73
CA LEU A 130 -3.93 -11.71 -16.06
C LEU A 130 -4.83 -10.91 -17.01
N HIS A 131 -4.36 -10.51 -18.20
CA HIS A 131 -5.10 -9.62 -19.10
C HIS A 131 -6.53 -10.09 -19.37
N GLY A 132 -6.72 -11.36 -19.76
CA GLY A 132 -8.05 -11.92 -20.03
C GLY A 132 -8.89 -12.20 -18.79
N LEU A 133 -8.29 -12.16 -17.60
CA LEU A 133 -8.93 -12.53 -16.33
C LEU A 133 -9.42 -11.32 -15.52
N LEU A 134 -9.01 -10.11 -15.89
CA LEU A 134 -9.37 -8.87 -15.18
C LEU A 134 -10.76 -8.33 -15.58
N THR A 135 -11.63 -9.14 -16.19
CA THR A 135 -13.02 -8.77 -16.51
C THR A 135 -13.94 -8.76 -15.28
N LEU A 136 -13.51 -9.42 -14.22
CA LEU A 136 -14.24 -9.53 -12.97
C LEU A 136 -14.05 -8.27 -12.12
N LYS A 137 -15.02 -7.95 -11.26
CA LYS A 137 -14.95 -6.79 -10.36
C LYS A 137 -14.86 -7.24 -8.90
N VAL A 138 -14.08 -6.52 -8.13
CA VAL A 138 -13.93 -6.73 -6.68
C VAL A 138 -14.45 -5.52 -5.92
N ASN A 139 -14.91 -5.75 -4.69
CA ASN A 139 -15.27 -4.68 -3.76
C ASN A 139 -14.55 -4.86 -2.41
N LYS A 140 -14.51 -3.77 -1.62
CA LYS A 140 -13.81 -3.75 -0.33
C LYS A 140 -14.32 -4.80 0.65
N THR A 141 -15.63 -5.01 0.71
CA THR A 141 -16.26 -5.95 1.64
C THR A 141 -15.87 -7.38 1.30
N GLY A 142 -15.94 -7.76 0.02
CA GLY A 142 -15.51 -9.07 -0.46
C GLY A 142 -14.03 -9.33 -0.17
N ILE A 143 -13.17 -8.34 -0.41
CA ILE A 143 -11.74 -8.45 -0.10
C ILE A 143 -11.51 -8.64 1.40
N ARG A 144 -12.15 -7.82 2.25
CA ARG A 144 -12.06 -7.95 3.71
C ARG A 144 -12.52 -9.31 4.22
N ARG A 145 -13.54 -9.90 3.59
CA ARG A 145 -14.07 -11.22 3.97
C ARG A 145 -13.16 -12.36 3.53
N ASN A 146 -12.68 -12.36 2.29
CA ASN A 146 -12.01 -13.49 1.65
C ASN A 146 -10.48 -13.43 1.71
N MET A 147 -9.90 -12.26 1.96
CA MET A 147 -8.44 -12.05 1.99
C MET A 147 -7.96 -11.54 3.34
N LYS A 148 -8.52 -12.09 4.43
CA LYS A 148 -8.06 -11.82 5.80
C LYS A 148 -6.67 -12.37 6.00
N SER A 149 -5.92 -11.77 6.92
CA SER A 149 -4.59 -12.24 7.31
C SER A 149 -4.59 -13.68 7.85
N SER A 150 -5.68 -14.12 8.47
CA SER A 150 -5.86 -15.51 8.90
C SER A 150 -5.99 -16.51 7.74
N ILE A 151 -6.36 -16.06 6.55
CA ILE A 151 -6.49 -16.90 5.34
C ILE A 151 -5.21 -16.83 4.51
N LEU A 152 -4.64 -15.61 4.36
CA LEU A 152 -3.44 -15.37 3.56
C LEU A 152 -2.13 -15.68 4.30
N GLY A 153 -2.17 -15.92 5.62
CA GLY A 153 -0.97 -16.00 6.46
C GLY A 153 -0.27 -14.65 6.66
N CYS A 154 -0.69 -13.62 5.96
CA CYS A 154 -0.15 -12.26 6.05
C CYS A 154 -1.21 -11.20 5.75
N GLU A 155 -0.94 -9.95 6.09
CA GLU A 155 -1.78 -8.83 5.66
C GLU A 155 -1.65 -8.58 4.15
N LEU A 156 -2.74 -8.19 3.48
CA LEU A 156 -2.75 -7.90 2.03
C LEU A 156 -1.67 -6.90 1.61
N ARG A 157 -1.35 -5.91 2.47
CA ARG A 157 -0.26 -4.95 2.22
C ARG A 157 1.12 -5.62 2.13
N TYR A 158 1.27 -6.85 2.62
CA TYR A 158 2.53 -7.58 2.55
C TYR A 158 2.86 -8.03 1.13
N LEU A 159 1.85 -8.33 0.31
CA LEU A 159 2.02 -8.65 -1.12
C LEU A 159 2.78 -7.51 -1.84
N ARG A 160 2.51 -6.27 -1.47
CA ARG A 160 3.23 -5.11 -2.00
C ARG A 160 4.69 -5.07 -1.55
N LYS A 161 5.01 -5.53 -0.34
CA LYS A 161 6.41 -5.63 0.12
C LYS A 161 7.15 -6.71 -0.64
N LEU A 162 6.53 -7.88 -0.84
CA LEU A 162 7.10 -8.95 -1.66
C LEU A 162 7.35 -8.48 -3.10
N ASN A 163 6.38 -7.79 -3.72
CA ASN A 163 6.58 -7.18 -5.03
C ASN A 163 7.81 -6.28 -5.07
N TYR A 164 7.95 -5.40 -4.09
CA TYR A 164 9.10 -4.50 -4.01
C TYR A 164 10.41 -5.29 -3.92
N THR A 165 10.48 -6.26 -3.02
CA THR A 165 11.69 -7.08 -2.84
C THR A 165 12.06 -7.83 -4.11
N ILE A 166 11.09 -8.47 -4.78
CA ILE A 166 11.30 -9.20 -6.03
C ILE A 166 11.80 -8.26 -7.13
N ASN A 167 11.12 -7.14 -7.33
CA ASN A 167 11.50 -6.20 -8.38
C ASN A 167 12.87 -5.54 -8.09
N ALA A 168 13.12 -5.15 -6.85
CA ALA A 168 14.39 -4.52 -6.46
C ALA A 168 15.59 -5.46 -6.58
N THR A 169 15.41 -6.75 -6.23
CA THR A 169 16.51 -7.73 -6.25
C THR A 169 16.71 -8.40 -7.60
N LYS A 170 15.65 -8.59 -8.37
CA LYS A 170 15.68 -9.37 -9.62
C LYS A 170 15.66 -8.51 -10.89
N ILE A 171 15.21 -7.26 -10.80
CA ILE A 171 15.05 -6.39 -11.95
C ILE A 171 15.86 -5.12 -11.78
N ASP A 172 15.36 -4.15 -11.02
CA ASP A 172 15.99 -2.85 -10.81
C ASP A 172 15.40 -2.16 -9.56
N PRO A 173 16.23 -1.69 -8.60
CA PRO A 173 15.74 -1.02 -7.39
C PRO A 173 15.02 0.30 -7.65
N LEU A 174 15.49 1.10 -8.63
CA LEU A 174 14.86 2.38 -8.96
C LEU A 174 13.48 2.16 -9.57
N LEU A 175 13.37 1.17 -10.45
CA LEU A 175 12.10 0.75 -11.02
C LEU A 175 11.11 0.29 -9.94
N ALA A 176 11.57 -0.50 -8.96
CA ALA A 176 10.75 -0.96 -7.84
C ALA A 176 10.22 0.21 -7.00
N GLU A 177 11.04 1.22 -6.73
CA GLU A 177 10.61 2.44 -6.02
C GLU A 177 9.59 3.24 -6.82
N PHE A 178 9.81 3.40 -8.13
CA PHE A 178 8.89 4.10 -9.00
C PHE A 178 7.51 3.41 -9.06
N MET A 179 7.48 2.10 -9.30
CA MET A 179 6.25 1.30 -9.32
C MET A 179 5.47 1.41 -8.00
N GLN A 180 6.15 1.65 -6.89
CA GLN A 180 5.49 1.86 -5.61
C GLN A 180 5.14 3.33 -5.31
N GLY A 181 5.39 4.26 -6.21
CA GLY A 181 5.14 5.67 -5.98
C GLY A 181 5.93 6.24 -4.80
N ARG A 182 7.14 5.72 -4.56
CA ARG A 182 8.05 6.21 -3.52
C ARG A 182 8.93 7.34 -4.03
N ARG A 183 9.17 7.39 -5.33
CA ARG A 183 9.84 8.47 -6.05
C ARG A 183 8.89 9.00 -7.13
N GLY A 184 8.92 10.29 -7.37
CA GLY A 184 8.21 10.89 -8.48
C GLY A 184 7.80 12.34 -8.27
N ASN A 185 8.68 13.27 -8.68
CA ASN A 185 8.26 14.57 -9.18
C ASN A 185 7.84 14.43 -10.65
N VAL A 186 7.12 15.42 -11.18
CA VAL A 186 6.60 15.42 -12.55
C VAL A 186 7.71 15.13 -13.59
N SER A 187 8.91 15.65 -13.41
CA SER A 187 10.08 15.39 -14.24
C SER A 187 10.51 13.92 -14.29
N GLN A 188 10.35 13.19 -13.20
CA GLN A 188 10.74 11.77 -13.14
C GLN A 188 9.81 10.87 -13.94
N ARG A 189 8.56 11.28 -14.19
CA ARG A 189 7.63 10.52 -15.03
C ARG A 189 8.16 10.33 -16.46
N HIS A 190 8.78 11.35 -17.00
CA HIS A 190 9.35 11.29 -18.36
C HIS A 190 10.53 10.33 -18.47
N TYR A 191 11.30 10.15 -17.40
CA TYR A 191 12.45 9.23 -17.37
C TYR A 191 12.06 7.79 -17.05
N PHE A 192 11.01 7.58 -16.27
CA PHE A 192 10.67 6.23 -15.78
C PHE A 192 9.79 5.43 -16.74
N LEU A 193 8.98 6.04 -17.58
CA LEU A 193 8.22 5.31 -18.60
C LEU A 193 9.15 4.60 -19.62
N PRO A 194 10.21 5.23 -20.16
CA PRO A 194 11.22 4.52 -20.94
C PRO A 194 11.92 3.40 -20.16
N LEU A 195 12.26 3.61 -18.88
CA LEU A 195 12.85 2.60 -18.03
C LEU A 195 11.92 1.39 -17.87
N MET A 196 10.62 1.61 -17.68
CA MET A 196 9.62 0.54 -17.64
C MET A 196 9.57 -0.21 -18.97
N SER A 197 9.50 0.49 -20.08
CA SER A 197 9.46 -0.15 -21.40
C SER A 197 10.68 -1.04 -21.65
N ASN A 198 11.87 -0.56 -21.31
CA ASN A 198 13.12 -1.31 -21.45
C ASN A 198 13.18 -2.54 -20.54
N ASN A 199 12.69 -2.45 -19.32
CA ASN A 199 12.71 -3.54 -18.35
C ASN A 199 11.52 -4.52 -18.48
N ARG A 200 10.54 -4.25 -19.34
CA ARG A 200 9.31 -5.06 -19.46
C ARG A 200 9.59 -6.54 -19.73
N LYS A 201 10.46 -6.84 -20.70
CA LYS A 201 10.81 -8.23 -21.04
C LYS A 201 11.44 -8.96 -19.85
N LYS A 202 12.34 -8.30 -19.13
CA LYS A 202 12.98 -8.84 -17.92
C LYS A 202 11.94 -9.06 -16.81
N TRP A 203 11.05 -8.10 -16.60
CA TRP A 203 9.98 -8.18 -15.63
C TRP A 203 9.04 -9.39 -15.93
N VAL A 204 8.55 -9.52 -17.15
CA VAL A 204 7.70 -10.65 -17.56
C VAL A 204 8.40 -11.99 -17.32
N ARG A 205 9.68 -12.10 -17.68
CA ARG A 205 10.46 -13.32 -17.45
C ARG A 205 10.57 -13.71 -15.98
N VAL A 206 10.79 -12.72 -15.11
CA VAL A 206 10.86 -12.95 -13.66
C VAL A 206 9.50 -13.39 -13.13
N TRP A 207 8.44 -12.70 -13.51
CA TRP A 207 7.09 -12.97 -13.00
C TRP A 207 6.46 -14.24 -13.59
N ASN A 208 6.81 -14.66 -14.81
CA ASN A 208 6.40 -15.95 -15.36
C ASN A 208 6.87 -17.17 -14.52
N ARG A 209 7.93 -17.00 -13.74
CA ARG A 209 8.42 -18.07 -12.85
C ARG A 209 7.70 -18.08 -11.49
N ILE A 210 6.92 -17.06 -11.21
CA ILE A 210 6.23 -16.88 -9.92
C ILE A 210 4.73 -17.14 -10.07
N MET A 211 4.15 -16.75 -11.18
CA MET A 211 2.70 -16.82 -11.47
C MET A 211 2.31 -18.07 -12.24
#